data_e916e23b3cec1df68ac9481fe1e7969f
#
_entry.id   e916e23b3cec1df68ac9481fe1e7969f
#
_cell.length_a   1.000
_cell.length_b   1.000
_cell.length_c   1.000
_cell.angle_alpha   90.00
_cell.angle_beta   90.00
_cell.angle_gamma   90.00
#
_symmetry.space_group_name_H-M   'P 1'
#
loop_
_entity.id
_entity.type
_entity.pdbx_description
1 polymer ?
#
loop_
_entity_poly.entity_id
_entity_poly.type
_entity_poly.pdbx_seq_one_letter_code
_entity_poly.pdbx_strand_id
1 'polypeptide(L)'
;YTALVTICKAAAPMIPFMTEDIYRNLVCSIDPSAPESIHLCDFPKVDEKMIDKDLEKAMDEVLKIVVMGRACRNSANIKNRQPIGQMYVKAPEVLSDFYVNIIADELNVKKVTFTDDVSNYTDYQFKPQLRTVGPKYGKYLKQIQAALAELDGNKAMAELKANGCLKLDSVSDEVVLLEEDLLITMTQAEGFVTEGDNYVTVV
;
A
#
# COMPACT_ATOMS: atom_id res chain seq x y z
N TYR A 1 19.46 -9.02 -20.97
CA TYR A 1 19.49 -10.11 -21.95
C TYR A 1 18.86 -11.38 -21.39
N THR A 2 19.46 -12.01 -20.36
CA THR A 2 19.04 -13.31 -19.80
C THR A 2 17.57 -13.32 -19.40
N ALA A 3 17.10 -12.32 -18.65
CA ALA A 3 15.71 -12.24 -18.21
C ALA A 3 14.73 -12.22 -19.39
N LEU A 4 15.00 -11.38 -20.40
CA LEU A 4 14.12 -11.27 -21.57
C LEU A 4 14.06 -12.56 -22.38
N VAL A 5 15.22 -13.19 -22.62
CA VAL A 5 15.29 -14.47 -23.36
C VAL A 5 14.56 -15.59 -22.58
N THR A 6 14.71 -15.63 -21.26
CA THR A 6 14.03 -16.60 -20.41
C THR A 6 12.51 -16.41 -20.44
N ILE A 7 12.05 -15.16 -20.34
CA ILE A 7 10.62 -14.82 -20.46
C ILE A 7 10.09 -15.23 -21.84
N CYS A 8 10.82 -14.93 -22.91
CA CYS A 8 10.42 -15.31 -24.25
C CYS A 8 10.30 -16.84 -24.39
N LYS A 9 11.26 -17.62 -23.88
CA LYS A 9 11.19 -19.08 -23.90
C LYS A 9 9.98 -19.61 -23.13
N ALA A 10 9.68 -19.03 -21.96
CA ALA A 10 8.50 -19.41 -21.15
C ALA A 10 7.17 -19.05 -21.83
N ALA A 11 7.13 -17.92 -22.54
CA ALA A 11 5.93 -17.40 -23.21
C ALA A 11 5.73 -17.94 -24.63
N ALA A 12 6.74 -18.57 -25.23
CA ALA A 12 6.69 -19.05 -26.62
C ALA A 12 5.46 -19.94 -26.95
N PRO A 13 4.98 -20.84 -26.08
CA PRO A 13 3.77 -21.60 -26.34
C PRO A 13 2.48 -20.75 -26.44
N MET A 14 2.45 -19.56 -25.83
CA MET A 14 1.28 -18.68 -25.79
C MET A 14 1.32 -17.59 -26.87
N ILE A 15 2.50 -17.03 -27.13
CA ILE A 15 2.70 -15.92 -28.08
C ILE A 15 3.84 -16.24 -29.07
N PRO A 16 3.67 -17.29 -29.90
CA PRO A 16 4.77 -17.90 -30.67
C PRO A 16 5.48 -16.93 -31.62
N PHE A 17 4.77 -16.08 -32.33
CA PHE A 17 5.36 -15.23 -33.36
C PHE A 17 6.22 -14.10 -32.79
N MET A 18 5.74 -13.43 -31.74
CA MET A 18 6.47 -12.34 -31.13
C MET A 18 7.73 -12.85 -30.41
N THR A 19 7.64 -13.96 -29.71
CA THR A 19 8.79 -14.55 -29.02
C THR A 19 9.83 -15.10 -29.99
N GLU A 20 9.42 -15.62 -31.13
CA GLU A 20 10.33 -16.03 -32.20
C GLU A 20 11.08 -14.86 -32.78
N ASP A 21 10.40 -13.76 -33.08
CA ASP A 21 11.03 -12.55 -33.64
C ASP A 21 12.05 -11.96 -32.67
N ILE A 22 11.67 -11.83 -31.39
CA ILE A 22 12.59 -11.37 -30.33
C ILE A 22 13.82 -12.30 -30.21
N TYR A 23 13.59 -13.61 -30.19
CA TYR A 23 14.66 -14.59 -30.06
C TYR A 23 15.63 -14.53 -31.24
N ARG A 24 15.15 -14.45 -32.47
CA ARG A 24 15.98 -14.35 -33.68
C ARG A 24 16.83 -13.07 -33.63
N ASN A 25 16.25 -11.96 -33.22
CA ASN A 25 16.98 -10.69 -33.16
C ASN A 25 17.99 -10.65 -32.01
N LEU A 26 17.70 -11.24 -30.86
CA LEU A 26 18.55 -11.16 -29.67
C LEU A 26 19.55 -12.31 -29.56
N VAL A 27 19.22 -13.50 -30.04
CA VAL A 27 20.04 -14.70 -29.84
C VAL A 27 20.69 -15.13 -31.14
N CYS A 28 19.89 -15.46 -32.16
CA CYS A 28 20.44 -16.00 -33.42
C CYS A 28 21.34 -15.01 -34.16
N SER A 29 21.11 -13.71 -34.01
CA SER A 29 21.96 -12.67 -34.62
C SER A 29 23.36 -12.60 -33.99
N ILE A 30 23.53 -13.08 -32.77
CA ILE A 30 24.78 -12.98 -32.00
C ILE A 30 25.47 -14.34 -31.88
N ASP A 31 24.69 -15.41 -31.67
CA ASP A 31 25.17 -16.77 -31.46
C ASP A 31 24.67 -17.69 -32.61
N PRO A 32 25.50 -17.94 -33.63
CA PRO A 32 25.15 -18.87 -34.72
C PRO A 32 25.03 -20.34 -34.29
N SER A 33 25.49 -20.69 -33.08
CA SER A 33 25.39 -22.05 -32.52
C SER A 33 24.09 -22.30 -31.79
N ALA A 34 23.31 -21.24 -31.50
CA ALA A 34 22.00 -21.37 -30.86
C ALA A 34 21.00 -22.04 -31.81
N PRO A 35 19.94 -22.70 -31.24
CA PRO A 35 18.85 -23.22 -32.04
C PRO A 35 18.27 -22.14 -32.96
N GLU A 36 17.95 -22.51 -34.21
CA GLU A 36 17.44 -21.57 -35.23
C GLU A 36 16.06 -20.98 -34.90
N SER A 37 15.35 -21.59 -33.95
CA SER A 37 14.04 -21.16 -33.49
C SER A 37 13.92 -21.31 -31.98
N ILE A 38 13.17 -20.40 -31.32
CA ILE A 38 12.88 -20.48 -29.90
C ILE A 38 12.08 -21.75 -29.55
N HIS A 39 11.31 -22.25 -30.50
CA HIS A 39 10.49 -23.45 -30.34
C HIS A 39 11.29 -24.76 -30.30
N LEU A 40 12.58 -24.69 -30.67
CA LEU A 40 13.53 -25.78 -30.55
C LEU A 40 14.33 -25.73 -29.25
N CYS A 41 14.13 -24.68 -28.45
CA CYS A 41 14.77 -24.54 -27.15
C CYS A 41 14.05 -25.32 -26.07
N ASP A 42 14.80 -25.77 -25.06
CA ASP A 42 14.21 -26.31 -23.83
C ASP A 42 13.46 -25.23 -23.07
N PHE A 43 12.37 -25.66 -22.40
CA PHE A 43 11.64 -24.79 -21.47
C PHE A 43 12.57 -24.38 -20.30
N PRO A 44 12.51 -23.10 -19.85
CA PRO A 44 13.40 -22.60 -18.81
C PRO A 44 13.25 -23.40 -17.50
N LYS A 45 14.38 -23.72 -16.88
CA LYS A 45 14.43 -24.32 -15.54
C LYS A 45 14.69 -23.23 -14.51
N VAL A 46 14.12 -23.41 -13.33
CA VAL A 46 14.35 -22.51 -12.20
C VAL A 46 15.80 -22.66 -11.73
N ASP A 47 16.49 -21.53 -11.55
CA ASP A 47 17.77 -21.47 -10.85
C ASP A 47 17.53 -20.92 -9.44
N GLU A 48 17.43 -21.82 -8.46
CA GLU A 48 17.17 -21.49 -7.06
C GLU A 48 18.23 -20.57 -6.45
N LYS A 49 19.45 -20.56 -7.01
CA LYS A 49 20.55 -19.71 -6.51
C LYS A 49 20.33 -18.23 -6.84
N MET A 50 19.49 -17.95 -7.83
CA MET A 50 19.14 -16.58 -8.22
C MET A 50 17.95 -16.02 -7.47
N ILE A 51 17.28 -16.82 -6.63
CA ILE A 51 16.13 -16.39 -5.83
C ILE A 51 16.65 -15.72 -4.56
N ASP A 52 16.41 -14.42 -4.44
CA ASP A 52 16.71 -13.63 -3.25
C ASP A 52 15.39 -13.23 -2.56
N LYS A 53 15.06 -13.95 -1.48
CA LYS A 53 13.81 -13.75 -0.75
C LYS A 53 13.73 -12.40 -0.03
N ASP A 54 14.86 -11.88 0.41
CA ASP A 54 14.90 -10.58 1.08
C ASP A 54 14.70 -9.46 0.08
N LEU A 55 15.29 -9.57 -1.11
CA LEU A 55 15.04 -8.66 -2.22
C LEU A 55 13.57 -8.69 -2.65
N GLU A 56 12.99 -9.89 -2.83
CA GLU A 56 11.58 -10.05 -3.22
C GLU A 56 10.66 -9.34 -2.20
N LYS A 57 10.88 -9.60 -0.89
CA LYS A 57 10.10 -8.98 0.18
C LYS A 57 10.23 -7.45 0.19
N ALA A 58 11.44 -6.93 0.04
CA ALA A 58 11.66 -5.49 0.00
C ALA A 58 10.99 -4.84 -1.23
N MET A 59 11.06 -5.50 -2.40
CA MET A 59 10.38 -5.01 -3.61
C MET A 59 8.86 -5.09 -3.53
N ASP A 60 8.30 -6.10 -2.88
CA ASP A 60 6.86 -6.17 -2.62
C ASP A 60 6.39 -5.00 -1.75
N GLU A 61 7.19 -4.59 -0.76
CA GLU A 61 6.89 -3.42 0.07
C GLU A 61 6.99 -2.12 -0.74
N VAL A 62 8.02 -1.97 -1.59
CA VAL A 62 8.15 -0.85 -2.54
C VAL A 62 6.90 -0.75 -3.43
N LEU A 63 6.45 -1.88 -4.01
CA LEU A 63 5.26 -1.91 -4.86
C LEU A 63 4.00 -1.45 -4.13
N LYS A 64 3.78 -1.88 -2.89
CA LYS A 64 2.65 -1.44 -2.08
C LYS A 64 2.69 0.06 -1.85
N ILE A 65 3.85 0.60 -1.44
CA ILE A 65 4.03 2.03 -1.20
C ILE A 65 3.78 2.83 -2.49
N VAL A 66 4.30 2.37 -3.63
CA VAL A 66 4.10 3.04 -4.93
C VAL A 66 2.63 3.03 -5.35
N VAL A 67 1.91 1.91 -5.16
CA VAL A 67 0.47 1.82 -5.46
C VAL A 67 -0.31 2.81 -4.61
N MET A 68 -0.06 2.87 -3.30
CA MET A 68 -0.72 3.82 -2.38
C MET A 68 -0.36 5.27 -2.71
N GLY A 69 0.92 5.55 -2.99
CA GLY A 69 1.35 6.88 -3.41
C GLY A 69 0.70 7.36 -4.70
N ARG A 70 0.47 6.46 -5.68
CA ARG A 70 -0.31 6.78 -6.88
C ARG A 70 -1.79 7.01 -6.55
N ALA A 71 -2.36 6.27 -5.61
CA ALA A 71 -3.72 6.50 -5.14
C ALA A 71 -3.85 7.89 -4.47
N CYS A 72 -2.91 8.28 -3.59
CA CYS A 72 -2.85 9.63 -3.03
C CYS A 72 -2.81 10.71 -4.12
N ARG A 73 -1.95 10.54 -5.13
CA ARG A 73 -1.88 11.49 -6.25
C ARG A 73 -3.20 11.61 -7.02
N ASN A 74 -3.87 10.48 -7.26
CA ASN A 74 -5.15 10.46 -7.94
C ASN A 74 -6.23 11.14 -7.10
N SER A 75 -6.30 10.87 -5.80
CA SER A 75 -7.24 11.50 -4.86
C SER A 75 -7.03 13.01 -4.78
N ALA A 76 -5.77 13.47 -4.80
CA ALA A 76 -5.40 14.89 -4.83
C ALA A 76 -5.49 15.53 -6.23
N ASN A 77 -5.79 14.74 -7.27
CA ASN A 77 -5.76 15.19 -8.67
C ASN A 77 -4.40 15.77 -9.12
N ILE A 78 -3.29 15.24 -8.58
CA ILE A 78 -1.91 15.62 -8.90
C ILE A 78 -1.38 14.69 -9.99
N LYS A 79 -0.95 15.25 -11.12
CA LYS A 79 -0.37 14.48 -12.24
C LYS A 79 0.99 13.90 -11.86
N ASN A 80 1.31 12.68 -12.32
CA ASN A 80 2.59 12.01 -11.99
C ASN A 80 3.83 12.85 -12.34
N ARG A 81 3.79 13.64 -13.41
CA ARG A 81 4.89 14.54 -13.82
C ARG A 81 5.06 15.78 -12.93
N GLN A 82 4.10 16.07 -12.04
CA GLN A 82 4.20 17.18 -11.10
C GLN A 82 4.99 16.72 -9.88
N PRO A 83 6.15 17.33 -9.55
CA PRO A 83 6.93 16.92 -8.39
C PRO A 83 6.21 17.26 -7.09
N ILE A 84 6.29 16.35 -6.13
CA ILE A 84 5.85 16.56 -4.74
C ILE A 84 7.09 16.84 -3.88
N GLY A 85 6.96 17.75 -2.92
CA GLY A 85 8.06 18.15 -2.05
C GLY A 85 8.47 17.05 -1.08
N GLN A 86 7.49 16.45 -0.42
CA GLN A 86 7.73 15.45 0.62
C GLN A 86 6.58 14.44 0.70
N MET A 87 6.93 13.21 1.04
CA MET A 87 6.02 12.11 1.29
C MET A 87 6.43 11.43 2.60
N TYR A 88 5.46 11.09 3.41
CA TYR A 88 5.67 10.34 4.64
C TYR A 88 5.12 8.93 4.46
N VAL A 89 5.86 7.95 4.92
CA VAL A 89 5.51 6.54 4.84
C VAL A 89 5.60 5.92 6.22
N LYS A 90 4.51 5.30 6.65
CA LYS A 90 4.51 4.40 7.80
C LYS A 90 4.49 2.98 7.26
N ALA A 91 5.52 2.21 7.55
CA ALA A 91 5.65 0.82 7.15
C ALA A 91 6.27 0.00 8.29
N PRO A 92 6.07 -1.33 8.33
CA PRO A 92 6.61 -2.21 9.37
C PRO A 92 8.14 -2.20 9.42
N GLU A 93 8.78 -2.04 8.27
CA GLU A 93 10.23 -2.04 8.13
C GLU A 93 10.68 -0.78 7.40
N VAL A 94 11.77 -0.19 7.86
CA VAL A 94 12.42 0.93 7.16
C VAL A 94 13.28 0.36 6.04
N LEU A 95 12.97 0.73 4.81
CA LEU A 95 13.70 0.29 3.64
C LEU A 95 15.05 1.02 3.53
N SER A 96 16.05 0.37 2.91
CA SER A 96 17.34 1.02 2.64
C SER A 96 17.20 2.15 1.60
N ASP A 97 18.19 3.05 1.56
CA ASP A 97 18.20 4.21 0.66
C ASP A 97 18.03 3.83 -0.81
N PHE A 98 18.50 2.65 -1.22
CA PHE A 98 18.31 2.13 -2.58
C PHE A 98 16.82 2.02 -2.94
N TYR A 99 16.02 1.40 -2.07
CA TYR A 99 14.58 1.25 -2.28
C TYR A 99 13.81 2.56 -2.10
N VAL A 100 14.26 3.40 -1.17
CA VAL A 100 13.70 4.75 -0.96
C VAL A 100 13.83 5.60 -2.22
N ASN A 101 14.97 5.53 -2.90
CA ASN A 101 15.20 6.25 -4.16
C ASN A 101 14.30 5.73 -5.28
N ILE A 102 14.06 4.41 -5.37
CA ILE A 102 13.11 3.84 -6.35
C ILE A 102 11.70 4.42 -6.12
N ILE A 103 11.24 4.47 -4.86
CA ILE A 103 9.93 5.05 -4.51
C ILE A 103 9.87 6.53 -4.90
N ALA A 104 10.93 7.28 -4.60
CA ALA A 104 11.02 8.70 -4.90
C ALA A 104 10.95 8.97 -6.41
N ASP A 105 11.68 8.21 -7.21
CA ASP A 105 11.72 8.33 -8.66
C ASP A 105 10.37 7.92 -9.28
N GLU A 106 9.79 6.79 -8.88
CA GLU A 106 8.52 6.29 -9.40
C GLU A 106 7.33 7.22 -9.10
N LEU A 107 7.36 7.87 -7.95
CA LEU A 107 6.31 8.80 -7.50
C LEU A 107 6.65 10.27 -7.79
N ASN A 108 7.81 10.58 -8.35
CA ASN A 108 8.30 11.95 -8.58
C ASN A 108 8.21 12.81 -7.30
N VAL A 109 8.80 12.31 -6.22
CA VAL A 109 8.83 12.93 -4.89
C VAL A 109 10.26 13.31 -4.57
N LYS A 110 10.49 14.53 -4.08
CA LYS A 110 11.84 15.01 -3.73
C LYS A 110 12.42 14.35 -2.48
N LYS A 111 11.56 14.05 -1.52
CA LYS A 111 11.96 13.43 -0.25
C LYS A 111 10.90 12.46 0.24
N VAL A 112 11.31 11.23 0.51
CA VAL A 112 10.49 10.20 1.19
C VAL A 112 11.02 10.05 2.61
N THR A 113 10.14 10.10 3.60
CA THR A 113 10.50 9.99 5.01
C THR A 113 9.69 8.87 5.65
N PHE A 114 10.38 7.88 6.20
CA PHE A 114 9.73 6.85 7.01
C PHE A 114 9.48 7.39 8.42
N THR A 115 8.29 7.16 8.94
CA THR A 115 7.90 7.59 10.29
C THR A 115 6.99 6.55 10.93
N ASP A 116 7.14 6.35 12.22
CA ASP A 116 6.27 5.47 12.99
C ASP A 116 4.94 6.14 13.37
N ASP A 117 4.92 7.47 13.37
CA ASP A 117 3.77 8.27 13.74
C ASP A 117 3.30 9.15 12.58
N VAL A 118 2.10 8.85 12.09
CA VAL A 118 1.38 9.62 11.07
C VAL A 118 0.18 10.37 11.64
N SER A 119 0.02 10.40 12.96
CA SER A 119 -1.12 11.03 13.64
C SER A 119 -1.25 12.53 13.36
N ASN A 120 -0.13 13.20 13.04
CA ASN A 120 -0.13 14.62 12.66
C ASN A 120 -0.67 14.88 11.23
N TYR A 121 -0.80 13.83 10.42
CA TYR A 121 -1.20 13.92 9.01
C TYR A 121 -2.52 13.21 8.72
N THR A 122 -3.00 12.43 9.70
CA THR A 122 -4.24 11.66 9.62
C THR A 122 -5.14 12.05 10.77
N ASP A 123 -6.42 12.13 10.50
CA ASP A 123 -7.45 12.27 11.53
C ASP A 123 -8.40 11.08 11.46
N TYR A 124 -8.93 10.65 12.60
CA TYR A 124 -9.87 9.55 12.65
C TYR A 124 -11.26 10.07 12.96
N GLN A 125 -12.22 9.68 12.14
CA GLN A 125 -13.64 9.92 12.43
C GLN A 125 -14.30 8.62 12.85
N PHE A 126 -15.04 8.70 13.94
CA PHE A 126 -15.78 7.59 14.51
C PHE A 126 -17.27 7.78 14.25
N LYS A 127 -17.90 6.74 13.75
CA LYS A 127 -19.36 6.66 13.61
C LYS A 127 -19.86 5.39 14.28
N PRO A 128 -21.01 5.41 14.95
CA PRO A 128 -21.54 4.20 15.57
C PRO A 128 -22.01 3.23 14.50
N GLN A 129 -21.64 1.96 14.64
CA GLN A 129 -22.18 0.88 13.84
C GLN A 129 -23.61 0.59 14.30
N LEU A 130 -24.61 1.06 13.55
CA LEU A 130 -26.02 0.98 13.93
C LEU A 130 -26.50 -0.45 14.21
N ARG A 131 -25.91 -1.42 13.55
CA ARG A 131 -26.27 -2.84 13.69
C ARG A 131 -25.94 -3.39 15.07
N THR A 132 -24.85 -2.95 15.68
CA THR A 132 -24.36 -3.43 16.99
C THR A 132 -24.77 -2.49 18.13
N VAL A 133 -24.64 -1.17 17.91
CA VAL A 133 -24.96 -0.13 18.91
C VAL A 133 -26.48 0.02 19.12
N GLY A 134 -27.29 -0.15 18.05
CA GLY A 134 -28.74 0.00 18.13
C GLY A 134 -29.40 -0.89 19.18
N PRO A 135 -29.16 -2.21 19.19
CA PRO A 135 -29.69 -3.12 20.20
C PRO A 135 -29.15 -2.87 21.61
N LYS A 136 -27.87 -2.45 21.73
CA LYS A 136 -27.20 -2.22 23.03
C LYS A 136 -27.61 -0.87 23.66
N TYR A 137 -27.58 0.19 22.86
CA TYR A 137 -27.67 1.58 23.35
C TYR A 137 -28.65 2.45 22.56
N GLY A 138 -29.74 1.90 22.05
CA GLY A 138 -30.69 2.59 21.19
C GLY A 138 -31.23 3.92 21.75
N LYS A 139 -31.41 4.03 23.07
CA LYS A 139 -31.85 5.24 23.76
C LYS A 139 -30.84 6.38 23.69
N TYR A 140 -29.56 6.06 23.62
CA TYR A 140 -28.45 7.02 23.64
C TYR A 140 -27.86 7.27 22.24
N LEU A 141 -28.39 6.67 21.18
CA LEU A 141 -27.80 6.67 19.84
C LEU A 141 -27.48 8.09 19.33
N LYS A 142 -28.40 9.04 19.49
CA LYS A 142 -28.18 10.43 19.09
C LYS A 142 -27.08 11.12 19.89
N GLN A 143 -26.99 10.82 21.18
CA GLN A 143 -25.99 11.38 22.08
C GLN A 143 -24.62 10.76 21.77
N ILE A 144 -24.57 9.44 21.50
CA ILE A 144 -23.35 8.74 21.05
C ILE A 144 -22.85 9.33 19.73
N GLN A 145 -23.73 9.56 18.75
CA GLN A 145 -23.35 10.19 17.49
C GLN A 145 -22.76 11.59 17.67
N ALA A 146 -23.38 12.41 18.52
CA ALA A 146 -22.90 13.75 18.81
C ALA A 146 -21.54 13.72 19.54
N ALA A 147 -21.41 12.87 20.56
CA ALA A 147 -20.16 12.71 21.31
C ALA A 147 -19.01 12.21 20.42
N LEU A 148 -19.26 11.23 19.55
CA LEU A 148 -18.26 10.71 18.62
C LEU A 148 -17.83 11.75 17.56
N ALA A 149 -18.72 12.67 17.19
CA ALA A 149 -18.40 13.74 16.23
C ALA A 149 -17.56 14.87 16.84
N GLU A 150 -17.61 15.06 18.16
CA GLU A 150 -16.84 16.08 18.91
C GLU A 150 -15.50 15.55 19.46
N LEU A 151 -15.27 14.24 19.40
CA LEU A 151 -14.06 13.62 19.90
C LEU A 151 -12.84 13.96 19.02
N ASP A 152 -11.70 14.15 19.70
CA ASP A 152 -10.38 14.17 19.04
C ASP A 152 -10.06 12.75 18.53
N GLY A 153 -10.15 12.56 17.22
CA GLY A 153 -10.05 11.25 16.58
C GLY A 153 -8.74 10.53 16.89
N ASN A 154 -7.63 11.25 16.96
CA ASN A 154 -6.32 10.66 17.25
C ASN A 154 -6.22 10.15 18.71
N LYS A 155 -6.73 10.90 19.67
CA LYS A 155 -6.78 10.49 21.08
C LYS A 155 -7.71 9.30 21.29
N ALA A 156 -8.90 9.35 20.68
CA ALA A 156 -9.87 8.26 20.75
C ALA A 156 -9.31 6.96 20.15
N MET A 157 -8.55 7.06 19.06
CA MET A 157 -7.89 5.91 18.45
C MET A 157 -6.77 5.34 19.34
N ALA A 158 -5.99 6.20 19.97
CA ALA A 158 -4.96 5.76 20.94
C ALA A 158 -5.59 5.05 22.15
N GLU A 159 -6.69 5.56 22.67
CA GLU A 159 -7.44 4.96 23.77
C GLU A 159 -8.04 3.60 23.38
N LEU A 160 -8.66 3.51 22.20
CA LEU A 160 -9.21 2.27 21.67
C LEU A 160 -8.14 1.18 21.52
N LYS A 161 -6.95 1.54 21.01
CA LYS A 161 -5.82 0.60 20.88
C LYS A 161 -5.24 0.17 22.22
N ALA A 162 -5.20 1.08 23.21
CA ALA A 162 -4.66 0.78 24.54
C ALA A 162 -5.60 -0.07 25.40
N ASN A 163 -6.90 0.22 25.35
CA ASN A 163 -7.89 -0.35 26.24
C ASN A 163 -8.84 -1.37 25.58
N GLY A 164 -8.81 -1.47 24.24
CA GLY A 164 -9.74 -2.29 23.45
C GLY A 164 -11.18 -1.76 23.45
N CYS A 165 -11.45 -0.62 24.08
CA CYS A 165 -12.76 0.02 24.17
C CYS A 165 -12.64 1.53 24.26
N LEU A 166 -13.69 2.23 23.85
CA LEU A 166 -13.84 3.67 23.99
C LEU A 166 -14.97 3.97 24.96
N LYS A 167 -14.70 4.75 26.01
CA LYS A 167 -15.69 5.18 27.00
C LYS A 167 -16.20 6.56 26.63
N LEU A 168 -17.52 6.72 26.61
CA LEU A 168 -18.18 8.00 26.37
C LEU A 168 -18.77 8.56 27.65
N ASP A 169 -17.91 9.00 28.58
CA ASP A 169 -18.30 9.55 29.87
C ASP A 169 -19.24 10.77 29.72
N SER A 170 -19.16 11.47 28.59
CA SER A 170 -20.04 12.60 28.26
C SER A 170 -21.51 12.18 28.00
N VAL A 171 -21.76 10.92 27.71
CA VAL A 171 -23.10 10.39 27.45
C VAL A 171 -23.65 9.63 28.67
N SER A 172 -22.89 8.67 29.17
CA SER A 172 -23.19 7.89 30.40
C SER A 172 -22.00 6.99 30.74
N ASP A 173 -21.71 6.81 32.03
CA ASP A 173 -20.68 5.88 32.52
C ASP A 173 -20.91 4.42 32.08
N GLU A 174 -22.11 4.10 31.61
CA GLU A 174 -22.50 2.77 31.14
C GLU A 174 -22.19 2.57 29.64
N VAL A 175 -21.88 3.62 28.90
CA VAL A 175 -21.65 3.52 27.45
C VAL A 175 -20.17 3.20 27.17
N VAL A 176 -19.92 1.94 26.87
CA VAL A 176 -18.61 1.42 26.45
C VAL A 176 -18.73 0.85 25.05
N LEU A 177 -18.02 1.44 24.10
CA LEU A 177 -18.00 1.02 22.71
C LEU A 177 -16.75 0.19 22.41
N LEU A 178 -16.93 -0.97 21.82
CA LEU A 178 -15.87 -1.83 21.33
C LEU A 178 -15.53 -1.44 19.88
N GLU A 179 -14.42 -1.94 19.38
CA GLU A 179 -14.02 -1.70 17.98
C GLU A 179 -15.11 -2.14 16.98
N GLU A 180 -15.78 -3.26 17.24
CA GLU A 180 -16.91 -3.77 16.44
C GLU A 180 -18.17 -2.87 16.44
N ASP A 181 -18.29 -2.00 17.43
CA ASP A 181 -19.39 -1.04 17.58
C ASP A 181 -19.14 0.27 16.84
N LEU A 182 -17.94 0.43 16.26
CA LEU A 182 -17.47 1.65 15.63
C LEU A 182 -17.16 1.44 14.14
N LEU A 183 -17.63 2.36 13.32
CA LEU A 183 -17.15 2.57 11.97
C LEU A 183 -16.04 3.61 12.02
N ILE A 184 -14.81 3.16 11.89
CA ILE A 184 -13.62 4.02 11.93
C ILE A 184 -13.27 4.39 10.50
N THR A 185 -13.27 5.69 10.21
CA THR A 185 -12.89 6.22 8.91
C THR A 185 -11.66 7.11 9.11
N MET A 186 -10.59 6.82 8.37
CA MET A 186 -9.43 7.69 8.33
C MET A 186 -9.76 8.90 7.46
N THR A 187 -9.60 10.10 7.97
CA THR A 187 -9.74 11.35 7.26
C THR A 187 -8.39 12.05 7.18
N GLN A 188 -8.27 12.93 6.22
CA GLN A 188 -7.02 13.64 5.93
C GLN A 188 -6.95 14.90 6.78
N ALA A 189 -5.78 15.19 7.35
CA ALA A 189 -5.51 16.50 7.91
C ALA A 189 -5.48 17.55 6.79
N GLU A 190 -5.81 18.79 7.11
CA GLU A 190 -5.85 19.88 6.13
C GLU A 190 -4.50 20.05 5.43
N GLY A 191 -4.50 19.99 4.10
CA GLY A 191 -3.28 20.10 3.27
C GLY A 191 -2.53 18.82 2.99
N PHE A 192 -3.01 17.67 3.50
CA PHE A 192 -2.43 16.36 3.25
C PHE A 192 -3.43 15.43 2.57
N VAL A 193 -2.89 14.44 1.85
CA VAL A 193 -3.68 13.36 1.25
C VAL A 193 -3.10 12.05 1.72
N THR A 194 -3.94 11.20 2.27
CA THR A 194 -3.52 9.96 2.91
C THR A 194 -4.20 8.77 2.28
N GLU A 195 -3.45 7.74 1.99
CA GLU A 195 -3.93 6.40 1.61
C GLU A 195 -3.18 5.36 2.44
N GLY A 196 -3.86 4.30 2.82
CA GLY A 196 -3.23 3.27 3.62
C GLY A 196 -4.10 2.05 3.84
N ASP A 197 -3.45 1.01 4.28
CA ASP A 197 -4.07 -0.20 4.79
C ASP A 197 -3.68 -0.41 6.27
N ASN A 198 -3.95 -1.62 6.82
CA ASN A 198 -3.61 -1.95 8.21
C ASN A 198 -2.10 -1.96 8.48
N TYR A 199 -1.25 -1.98 7.45
CA TYR A 199 0.20 -2.17 7.56
C TYR A 199 1.00 -0.98 7.05
N VAL A 200 0.56 -0.33 5.97
CA VAL A 200 1.27 0.77 5.31
C VAL A 200 0.36 1.97 5.18
N THR A 201 0.87 3.14 5.50
CA THR A 201 0.17 4.42 5.29
C THR A 201 1.10 5.38 4.56
N VAL A 202 0.59 6.02 3.52
CA VAL A 202 1.28 7.03 2.72
C VAL A 202 0.54 8.36 2.86
N VAL A 203 1.29 9.42 3.10
CA VAL A 203 0.79 10.79 3.28
C VAL A 203 1.51 11.75 2.35
#